data_0bf3d8b71c4e5d4af6b7b1b49f94b2d9
#
_entry.id   0bf3d8b71c4e5d4af6b7b1b49f94b2d9
#
_cell.length_a   1.000
_cell.length_b   1.000
_cell.length_c   1.000
_cell.angle_alpha   90.00
_cell.angle_beta   90.00
_cell.angle_gamma   90.00
#
_symmetry.space_group_name_H-M   'P 1'
#
loop_
_entity.id
_entity.type
_entity.pdbx_description
1 polymer ?
#
loop_
_entity_poly.entity_id
_entity_poly.type
_entity_poly.pdbx_seq_one_letter_code
_entity_poly.pdbx_strand_id
1 'polypeptide(L)'
;MKREKRRNAWEEVEQGLGSVGKLRILRAMLEKSNEAFTKYGLEKATKLKPVDVRTNLRTLVRLGWVKEYPYQPVTYKINLENEVVKHFSKFFQEIKYL
;
A
#
# COMPACT_ATOMS: atom_id res chain seq x y z
N MET A 1 14.73 25.59 -10.49
CA MET A 1 13.91 24.46 -10.14
C MET A 1 14.67 23.45 -9.32
N LYS A 2 14.10 23.06 -8.22
CA LYS A 2 14.79 22.15 -7.33
C LYS A 2 14.25 20.75 -7.41
N ARG A 3 13.91 20.33 -8.57
CA ARG A 3 13.30 19.04 -8.76
C ARG A 3 14.18 17.92 -8.27
N GLU A 4 15.46 18.06 -8.43
CA GLU A 4 16.38 17.03 -8.02
C GLU A 4 16.43 16.84 -6.52
N LYS A 5 15.94 17.79 -5.76
CA LYS A 5 15.93 17.67 -4.33
C LYS A 5 14.72 16.94 -3.80
N ARG A 6 13.77 16.66 -4.66
CA ARG A 6 12.57 16.01 -4.25
C ARG A 6 12.62 14.58 -4.62
N ARG A 7 11.94 13.78 -3.88
CA ARG A 7 11.66 12.43 -4.26
C ARG A 7 11.02 12.45 -5.63
N ASN A 8 11.33 11.49 -6.46
CA ASN A 8 10.73 11.37 -7.77
C ASN A 8 9.34 10.75 -7.62
N ALA A 9 8.33 11.60 -7.46
CA ALA A 9 6.96 11.15 -7.23
C ALA A 9 6.41 10.36 -8.41
N TRP A 10 6.85 10.64 -9.61
CA TRP A 10 6.45 9.93 -10.80
C TRP A 10 6.83 8.46 -10.71
N GLU A 11 8.10 8.18 -10.39
CA GLU A 11 8.56 6.82 -10.26
C GLU A 11 7.90 6.12 -9.08
N GLU A 12 7.74 6.83 -8.00
CA GLU A 12 7.10 6.28 -6.82
C GLU A 12 5.68 5.82 -7.13
N VAL A 13 4.91 6.65 -7.79
CA VAL A 13 3.53 6.34 -8.15
C VAL A 13 3.49 5.15 -9.11
N GLU A 14 4.38 5.13 -10.09
CA GLU A 14 4.41 4.03 -11.03
C GLU A 14 4.73 2.71 -10.34
N GLN A 15 5.65 2.73 -9.40
CA GLN A 15 6.01 1.52 -8.69
C GLN A 15 4.90 1.06 -7.77
N GLY A 16 4.25 1.98 -7.10
CA GLY A 16 3.22 1.64 -6.13
C GLY A 16 1.88 1.29 -6.74
N LEU A 17 1.53 1.91 -7.86
CA LEU A 17 0.24 1.68 -8.50
C LEU A 17 0.35 0.87 -9.78
N GLY A 18 1.52 0.34 -10.05
CA GLY A 18 1.80 -0.29 -11.33
C GLY A 18 1.23 -1.67 -11.53
N SER A 19 0.38 -2.17 -10.64
CA SER A 19 -0.23 -3.48 -10.84
C SER A 19 -1.56 -3.57 -10.13
N VAL A 20 -2.41 -4.43 -10.63
CA VAL A 20 -3.70 -4.70 -10.02
C VAL A 20 -3.51 -5.24 -8.60
N GLY A 21 -2.47 -6.04 -8.39
CA GLY A 21 -2.22 -6.60 -7.06
C GLY A 21 -1.94 -5.53 -6.03
N LYS A 22 -1.13 -4.54 -6.36
CA LYS A 22 -0.84 -3.44 -5.44
C LYS A 22 -2.08 -2.62 -5.17
N LEU A 23 -2.89 -2.36 -6.20
CA LEU A 23 -4.13 -1.60 -6.02
C LEU A 23 -5.10 -2.35 -5.12
N ARG A 24 -5.21 -3.66 -5.26
CA ARG A 24 -6.09 -4.44 -4.40
C ARG A 24 -5.64 -4.43 -2.95
N ILE A 25 -4.34 -4.53 -2.73
CA ILE A 25 -3.80 -4.48 -1.37
C ILE A 25 -4.06 -3.11 -0.75
N LEU A 26 -3.79 -2.06 -1.50
CA LEU A 26 -4.01 -0.70 -1.00
C LEU A 26 -5.47 -0.47 -0.68
N ARG A 27 -6.35 -0.93 -1.55
CA ARG A 27 -7.78 -0.77 -1.31
C ARG A 27 -8.22 -1.50 -0.04
N ALA A 28 -7.79 -2.76 0.11
CA ALA A 28 -8.16 -3.53 1.29
C ALA A 28 -7.68 -2.86 2.57
N MET A 29 -6.46 -2.34 2.56
CA MET A 29 -5.89 -1.71 3.74
C MET A 29 -6.53 -0.34 4.01
N LEU A 30 -6.85 0.40 2.98
CA LEU A 30 -7.48 1.71 3.16
C LEU A 30 -8.92 1.61 3.62
N GLU A 31 -9.61 0.56 3.23
CA GLU A 31 -10.99 0.34 3.70
C GLU A 31 -11.02 0.10 5.20
N LYS A 32 -9.94 -0.45 5.75
CA LYS A 32 -9.83 -0.73 7.17
C LYS A 32 -8.53 -0.18 7.69
N SER A 33 -8.39 1.12 7.58
CA SER A 33 -7.12 1.80 7.79
C SER A 33 -6.57 1.69 9.21
N ASN A 34 -7.40 1.33 10.16
CA ASN A 34 -6.96 1.15 11.54
C ASN A 34 -6.50 -0.27 11.84
N GLU A 35 -6.68 -1.18 10.89
CA GLU A 35 -6.37 -2.59 11.14
C GLU A 35 -5.00 -2.97 10.67
N ALA A 36 -4.38 -3.88 11.40
CA ALA A 36 -3.16 -4.51 10.96
C ALA A 36 -3.51 -5.84 10.31
N PHE A 37 -2.87 -6.15 9.20
CA PHE A 37 -3.16 -7.36 8.45
C PHE A 37 -1.98 -8.29 8.45
N THR A 38 -2.21 -9.60 8.53
CA THR A 38 -1.18 -10.57 8.21
C THR A 38 -1.18 -10.77 6.70
N LYS A 39 -0.14 -11.41 6.17
CA LYS A 39 -0.13 -11.75 4.75
C LYS A 39 -1.33 -12.63 4.40
N TYR A 40 -1.66 -13.58 5.26
CA TYR A 40 -2.79 -14.48 5.05
C TYR A 40 -4.09 -13.67 5.01
N GLY A 41 -4.25 -12.71 5.91
CA GLY A 41 -5.42 -11.83 5.90
C GLY A 41 -5.54 -11.05 4.61
N LEU A 42 -4.42 -10.61 4.06
CA LEU A 42 -4.43 -9.91 2.78
C LEU A 42 -4.74 -10.84 1.62
N GLU A 43 -4.27 -12.08 1.65
CA GLU A 43 -4.65 -13.07 0.65
C GLU A 43 -6.15 -13.24 0.61
N LYS A 44 -6.76 -13.35 1.79
CA LYS A 44 -8.21 -13.54 1.89
C LYS A 44 -8.95 -12.29 1.40
N ALA A 45 -8.50 -11.13 1.81
CA ALA A 45 -9.18 -9.88 1.48
C ALA A 45 -9.06 -9.52 0.00
N THR A 46 -7.94 -9.85 -0.63
CA THR A 46 -7.66 -9.43 -1.99
C THR A 46 -7.88 -10.53 -3.01
N LYS A 47 -7.94 -11.76 -2.57
CA LYS A 47 -8.02 -12.94 -3.41
C LYS A 47 -6.78 -13.13 -4.28
N LEU A 48 -5.67 -12.57 -3.85
CA LEU A 48 -4.40 -12.72 -4.54
C LEU A 48 -3.71 -13.99 -4.04
N LYS A 49 -2.85 -14.53 -4.87
CA LYS A 49 -2.02 -15.66 -4.48
C LYS A 49 -0.98 -15.24 -3.47
N PRO A 50 -0.50 -16.15 -2.64
CA PRO A 50 0.51 -15.80 -1.62
C PRO A 50 1.75 -15.13 -2.19
N VAL A 51 2.23 -15.59 -3.35
CA VAL A 51 3.43 -15.01 -3.95
C VAL A 51 3.18 -13.57 -4.38
N ASP A 52 1.97 -13.28 -4.84
CA ASP A 52 1.63 -11.93 -5.28
C ASP A 52 1.48 -10.98 -4.09
N VAL A 53 0.90 -11.47 -2.99
CA VAL A 53 0.83 -10.67 -1.78
C VAL A 53 2.24 -10.34 -1.29
N ARG A 54 3.10 -11.34 -1.22
CA ARG A 54 4.46 -11.15 -0.69
C ARG A 54 5.25 -10.16 -1.55
N THR A 55 5.21 -10.34 -2.86
CA THR A 55 5.97 -9.51 -3.79
C THR A 55 5.48 -8.07 -3.76
N ASN A 56 4.17 -7.89 -3.80
CA ASN A 56 3.60 -6.56 -3.83
C ASN A 56 3.77 -5.83 -2.50
N LEU A 57 3.64 -6.53 -1.37
CA LEU A 57 3.86 -5.92 -0.07
C LEU A 57 5.29 -5.44 0.08
N ARG A 58 6.25 -6.25 -0.41
CA ARG A 58 7.65 -5.85 -0.31
C ARG A 58 7.87 -4.48 -0.97
N THR A 59 7.29 -4.26 -2.13
CA THR A 59 7.39 -2.97 -2.81
C THR A 59 6.73 -1.87 -2.00
N LEU A 60 5.53 -2.12 -1.49
CA LEU A 60 4.79 -1.11 -0.75
C LEU A 60 5.48 -0.72 0.55
N VAL A 61 6.09 -1.69 1.21
CA VAL A 61 6.88 -1.41 2.42
C VAL A 61 8.12 -0.60 2.07
N ARG A 62 8.80 -0.95 0.98
CA ARG A 62 9.99 -0.23 0.54
C ARG A 62 9.68 1.22 0.20
N LEU A 63 8.52 1.48 -0.35
CA LEU A 63 8.10 2.84 -0.68
C LEU A 63 7.65 3.64 0.54
N GLY A 64 7.47 2.99 1.66
CA GLY A 64 6.98 3.66 2.87
C GLY A 64 5.47 3.85 2.89
N TRP A 65 4.74 3.20 1.98
CA TRP A 65 3.28 3.30 1.93
C TRP A 65 2.62 2.34 2.91
N VAL A 66 3.33 1.28 3.28
CA VAL A 66 2.85 0.29 4.23
C VAL A 66 3.94 0.11 5.29
N LYS A 67 3.54 0.01 6.54
CA LYS A 67 4.45 -0.24 7.65
C LYS A 67 4.40 -1.71 7.99
N GLU A 68 5.56 -2.29 8.22
CA GLU A 68 5.67 -3.68 8.64
C GLU A 68 6.01 -3.72 10.13
N TYR A 69 5.29 -4.55 10.87
CA TYR A 69 5.55 -4.75 12.30
C TYR A 69 6.06 -6.19 12.48
N PRO A 70 7.34 -6.36 12.72
CA PRO A 70 7.95 -7.70 12.70
C PRO A 70 7.79 -8.46 13.99
N TYR A 71 6.65 -8.35 14.62
CA TYR A 71 6.39 -9.10 15.85
C TYR A 71 5.64 -10.37 15.48
N GLN A 72 5.41 -11.24 16.40
CA GLN A 72 4.73 -12.48 16.10
C GLN A 72 3.25 -12.34 16.37
N PRO A 73 2.40 -12.45 15.34
CA PRO A 73 2.74 -12.65 13.93
C PRO A 73 3.16 -11.32 13.26
N VAL A 74 3.86 -11.41 12.16
CA VAL A 74 4.23 -10.22 11.39
C VAL A 74 2.97 -9.62 10.82
N THR A 75 2.79 -8.33 10.99
CA THR A 75 1.60 -7.63 10.48
C THR A 75 2.00 -6.42 9.68
N TYR A 76 1.04 -5.92 8.90
CA TYR A 76 1.23 -4.79 7.99
C TYR A 76 0.08 -3.83 8.16
N LYS A 77 0.38 -2.56 8.11
CA LYS A 77 -0.63 -1.52 8.26
C LYS A 77 -0.37 -0.41 7.26
N ILE A 78 -1.43 0.17 6.71
CA ILE A 78 -1.27 1.29 5.78
C ILE A 78 -0.64 2.47 6.51
N ASN A 79 0.27 3.16 5.85
CA ASN A 79 0.95 4.31 6.44
C ASN A 79 0.21 5.59 6.08
N LEU A 80 -0.73 5.99 6.92
CA LEU A 80 -1.55 7.17 6.66
C LEU A 80 -0.78 8.47 6.82
N GLU A 81 0.44 8.41 7.33
CA GLU A 81 1.28 9.60 7.44
C GLU A 81 2.07 9.88 6.18
N ASN A 82 2.14 8.90 5.28
CA ASN A 82 2.83 9.11 4.01
C ASN A 82 2.00 10.05 3.13
N GLU A 83 2.62 11.08 2.59
CA GLU A 83 1.93 12.10 1.81
C GLU A 83 1.25 11.54 0.59
N VAL A 84 1.90 10.63 -0.11
CA VAL A 84 1.34 10.05 -1.32
C VAL A 84 0.11 9.20 -0.96
N VAL A 85 0.20 8.45 0.13
CA VAL A 85 -0.94 7.64 0.61
C VAL A 85 -2.11 8.52 1.00
N LYS A 86 -1.87 9.66 1.62
CA LYS A 86 -2.94 10.59 1.97
C LYS A 86 -3.71 11.03 0.74
N HIS A 87 -2.99 11.34 -0.33
CA HIS A 87 -3.61 11.80 -1.57
C HIS A 87 -4.36 10.68 -2.28
N PHE A 88 -3.84 9.45 -2.32
CA PHE A 88 -4.51 8.37 -2.92
C PHE A 88 -5.77 8.05 -2.17
N SER A 89 -5.72 8.07 -0.82
CA SER A 89 -6.86 7.75 -0.01
C SER A 89 -8.02 8.66 -0.36
N LYS A 90 -7.73 9.95 -0.47
CA LYS A 90 -8.73 10.93 -0.83
C LYS A 90 -9.27 10.69 -2.23
N PHE A 91 -8.38 10.45 -3.17
CA PHE A 91 -8.75 10.20 -4.56
C PHE A 91 -9.64 8.97 -4.68
N PHE A 92 -9.28 7.88 -4.00
CA PHE A 92 -10.06 6.64 -4.06
C PHE A 92 -11.43 6.83 -3.44
N GLN A 93 -11.53 7.63 -2.39
CA GLN A 93 -12.83 7.95 -1.81
C GLN A 93 -13.67 8.75 -2.78
N GLU A 94 -13.06 9.71 -3.44
CA GLU A 94 -13.78 10.60 -4.37
C GLU A 94 -14.32 9.86 -5.57
N ILE A 95 -13.59 8.87 -6.07
CA ILE A 95 -14.07 8.08 -7.20
C ILE A 95 -14.84 6.84 -6.77
N LYS A 96 -15.04 6.69 -5.48
CA LYS A 96 -15.81 5.56 -4.92
C LYS A 96 -15.15 4.21 -5.17
N TYR A 97 -13.85 4.18 -5.16
CA TYR A 97 -13.09 2.95 -5.29
C TYR A 97 -13.04 2.21 -3.95
N LEU A 98 -13.15 2.90 -2.86
CA LEU A 98 -13.18 2.29 -1.54
C LEU A 98 -14.59 1.90 -1.13
#